data_29ef3be327026e15551a855f65f1c038
#
_entry.id   29ef3be327026e15551a855f65f1c038
#
_cell.length_a   1.000
_cell.length_b   1.000
_cell.length_c   1.000
_cell.angle_alpha   90.00
_cell.angle_beta   90.00
_cell.angle_gamma   90.00
#
_symmetry.space_group_name_H-M   'P 1'
#
loop_
_entity.id
_entity.type
_entity.pdbx_description
1 polymer ?
#
loop_
_entity_poly.entity_id
_entity_poly.type
_entity_poly.pdbx_seq_one_letter_code
_entity_poly.pdbx_strand_id
1 'polypeptide(L)'
;MGRSGMGRRDFLRGASILAAAATSVTWQQAIGTAGEQQTSRPAGPRTSTRQFSLAYLTLYGCPPPEMTYIAGRAGYDFVSLRPIYMGLPGEPNFDLSANPQMLRQTKTALASTGLKVHDIELARVADGTDPKKYLPELEVGAELGAKHVISSIWTNDRVFAAECFDQLCDIAKPLGLTISLEFVTFASVKTLREALDVLKASRRTNCGVLVDMLHFSRSRVPLADLAQVPREWFHFVHLCDATAAIPTTTEELTRQAREERLYPGEGAIDIASILQRIPNVPCSIEAPHAARVKEMGFTEHAFRCLEAAKKFVAAHPATATV
;
A
#
# COMPACT_ATOMS: atom_id res chain seq x y z
N MET A 1 -5.66 65.59 -24.06
CA MET A 1 -4.20 65.84 -24.09
C MET A 1 -3.54 64.62 -23.49
N GLY A 2 -2.83 63.79 -24.14
CA GLY A 2 -2.03 63.56 -25.30
C GLY A 2 -1.38 62.22 -25.08
N ARG A 3 -1.62 61.24 -25.89
CA ARG A 3 -0.80 60.47 -26.86
C ARG A 3 0.66 60.26 -26.39
N SER A 4 1.17 58.99 -26.37
CA SER A 4 1.61 58.15 -27.50
C SER A 4 2.07 56.83 -26.90
N GLY A 5 1.83 55.65 -27.31
CA GLY A 5 1.95 55.00 -28.57
C GLY A 5 3.39 54.69 -28.97
N MET A 6 3.95 53.48 -28.59
CA MET A 6 5.15 53.00 -29.26
C MET A 6 5.05 51.49 -29.56
N GLY A 7 5.26 51.25 -30.82
CA GLY A 7 4.91 50.09 -31.58
C GLY A 7 5.91 48.94 -31.55
N ARG A 8 5.37 47.82 -31.98
CA ARG A 8 6.11 46.63 -32.42
C ARG A 8 6.94 46.98 -33.66
N ARG A 9 8.13 46.40 -33.72
CA ARG A 9 9.08 46.21 -34.82
C ARG A 9 10.43 46.79 -34.48
N ASP A 10 11.35 45.84 -34.35
CA ASP A 10 12.77 45.87 -34.84
C ASP A 10 13.65 45.02 -33.92
N PHE A 11 13.79 43.77 -34.26
CA PHE A 11 14.98 43.01 -33.99
C PHE A 11 15.08 41.80 -34.95
N LEU A 12 15.41 42.15 -36.19
CA LEU A 12 15.98 41.20 -37.14
C LEU A 12 17.17 41.89 -37.77
N ARG A 13 18.38 41.37 -37.50
CA ARG A 13 19.56 41.32 -38.39
C ARG A 13 20.85 41.10 -37.61
N GLY A 14 21.50 40.00 -37.91
CA GLY A 14 22.83 39.71 -37.40
C GLY A 14 23.22 38.24 -37.65
N ALA A 15 23.15 37.80 -38.89
CA ALA A 15 23.74 36.54 -39.30
C ALA A 15 25.24 36.77 -39.57
N SER A 16 26.12 36.04 -38.87
CA SER A 16 27.54 35.92 -39.26
C SER A 16 27.87 34.44 -39.37
N ILE A 17 28.11 34.05 -40.59
CA ILE A 17 28.61 32.74 -41.04
C ILE A 17 30.07 32.67 -40.70
N LEU A 18 30.51 31.66 -39.95
CA LEU A 18 31.89 31.21 -39.85
C LEU A 18 31.95 29.75 -40.25
N ALA A 19 32.45 29.51 -41.45
CA ALA A 19 32.83 28.22 -41.95
C ALA A 19 34.16 27.81 -41.30
N ALA A 20 34.22 26.64 -40.70
CA ALA A 20 35.50 26.01 -40.33
C ALA A 20 35.57 24.61 -40.92
N ALA A 21 36.69 24.37 -41.56
CA ALA A 21 37.02 23.28 -42.43
C ALA A 21 37.05 21.91 -41.75
N ALA A 22 36.58 20.91 -42.48
CA ALA A 22 36.74 19.50 -42.16
C ALA A 22 38.22 19.06 -42.36
N THR A 23 38.81 18.50 -41.32
CA THR A 23 40.00 17.64 -41.46
C THR A 23 39.63 16.23 -41.07
N SER A 24 39.54 15.40 -42.08
CA SER A 24 39.40 13.95 -41.98
C SER A 24 40.71 13.34 -41.51
N VAL A 25 40.75 12.70 -40.35
CA VAL A 25 41.83 11.80 -39.93
C VAL A 25 41.29 10.39 -39.96
N THR A 26 41.71 9.65 -40.98
CA THR A 26 41.54 8.20 -41.09
C THR A 26 42.51 7.51 -40.14
N TRP A 27 42.01 6.72 -39.22
CA TRP A 27 42.79 5.73 -38.49
C TRP A 27 42.40 4.33 -38.97
N GLN A 28 43.34 3.74 -39.70
CA GLN A 28 43.30 2.36 -40.12
C GLN A 28 43.98 1.48 -39.05
N GLN A 29 43.27 0.47 -38.61
CA GLN A 29 43.67 -0.85 -38.13
C GLN A 29 44.92 -0.98 -37.23
N ALA A 30 44.64 -1.39 -35.98
CA ALA A 30 45.47 -2.36 -35.28
C ALA A 30 44.58 -3.48 -34.74
N ILE A 31 44.67 -4.65 -35.36
CA ILE A 31 44.08 -5.90 -34.88
C ILE A 31 44.93 -6.38 -33.72
N GLY A 32 44.39 -6.37 -32.53
CA GLY A 32 44.96 -6.97 -31.35
C GLY A 32 43.90 -7.90 -30.73
N THR A 33 44.01 -9.20 -31.01
CA THR A 33 43.28 -10.26 -30.34
C THR A 33 43.77 -10.39 -28.92
N ALA A 34 42.99 -9.88 -27.96
CA ALA A 34 43.09 -10.27 -26.57
C ALA A 34 41.68 -10.66 -26.13
N GLY A 35 41.42 -11.96 -26.07
CA GLY A 35 40.19 -12.52 -25.52
C GLY A 35 40.15 -12.27 -24.03
N GLU A 36 39.49 -11.22 -23.59
CA GLU A 36 39.06 -11.09 -22.20
C GLU A 36 37.85 -11.99 -22.01
N GLN A 37 38.12 -13.18 -21.43
CA GLN A 37 37.09 -13.97 -20.80
C GLN A 37 36.46 -13.12 -19.68
N GLN A 38 35.33 -12.46 -19.99
CA GLN A 38 34.42 -11.98 -18.95
C GLN A 38 33.93 -13.17 -18.16
N THR A 39 34.61 -13.50 -17.06
CA THR A 39 34.11 -14.40 -16.07
C THR A 39 32.83 -13.77 -15.50
N SER A 40 31.70 -14.22 -16.00
CA SER A 40 30.41 -13.90 -15.43
C SER A 40 30.40 -14.44 -13.99
N ARG A 41 30.59 -13.51 -13.05
CA ARG A 41 30.37 -13.78 -11.61
C ARG A 41 28.97 -14.37 -11.49
N PRO A 42 28.79 -15.58 -10.91
CA PRO A 42 27.47 -16.13 -10.72
C PRO A 42 26.67 -15.12 -9.88
N ALA A 43 25.55 -14.65 -10.43
CA ALA A 43 24.61 -13.85 -9.66
C ALA A 43 24.18 -14.70 -8.46
N GLY A 44 24.64 -14.33 -7.28
CA GLY A 44 24.15 -14.93 -6.03
C GLY A 44 22.62 -14.86 -6.01
N PRO A 45 21.95 -15.74 -5.24
CA PRO A 45 20.50 -15.71 -5.20
C PRO A 45 20.05 -14.29 -4.88
N ARG A 46 19.29 -13.67 -5.81
CA ARG A 46 18.63 -12.39 -5.56
C ARG A 46 17.64 -12.66 -4.45
N THR A 47 17.97 -12.31 -3.22
CA THR A 47 16.97 -12.12 -2.18
C THR A 47 16.04 -11.04 -2.71
N SER A 48 14.83 -11.43 -3.11
CA SER A 48 13.84 -10.44 -3.57
C SER A 48 13.64 -9.45 -2.43
N THR A 49 14.00 -8.20 -2.67
CA THR A 49 13.75 -7.13 -1.71
C THR A 49 12.25 -7.06 -1.46
N ARG A 50 11.84 -7.02 -0.20
CA ARG A 50 10.44 -6.89 0.15
C ARG A 50 9.89 -5.57 -0.40
N GLN A 51 8.69 -5.61 -0.99
CA GLN A 51 8.02 -4.45 -1.55
C GLN A 51 7.18 -3.74 -0.50
N PHE A 52 6.99 -2.43 -0.66
CA PHE A 52 6.27 -1.59 0.30
C PHE A 52 5.11 -0.84 -0.36
N SER A 53 3.93 -0.92 0.25
CA SER A 53 2.76 -0.10 -0.07
C SER A 53 2.57 0.97 1.01
N LEU A 54 2.04 2.14 0.63
CA LEU A 54 1.57 3.16 1.56
C LEU A 54 0.08 2.95 1.82
N ALA A 55 -0.30 2.49 3.01
CA ALA A 55 -1.69 2.29 3.41
C ALA A 55 -2.40 3.64 3.65
N TYR A 56 -3.68 3.71 3.31
CA TYR A 56 -4.47 4.94 3.42
C TYR A 56 -4.48 5.53 4.85
N LEU A 57 -4.67 4.68 5.87
CA LEU A 57 -4.74 5.19 7.25
C LEU A 57 -3.45 5.89 7.69
N THR A 58 -2.29 5.56 7.12
CA THR A 58 -1.04 6.27 7.42
C THR A 58 -1.14 7.76 7.14
N LEU A 59 -1.85 8.12 6.08
CA LEU A 59 -2.11 9.51 5.70
C LEU A 59 -3.61 9.82 5.76
N TYR A 60 -4.27 9.44 6.84
CA TYR A 60 -5.70 9.64 6.99
C TYR A 60 -6.13 11.07 6.65
N GLY A 61 -7.07 11.19 5.72
CA GLY A 61 -7.55 12.48 5.23
C GLY A 61 -6.78 13.04 4.03
N CYS A 62 -5.71 12.39 3.56
CA CYS A 62 -5.02 12.77 2.34
C CYS A 62 -5.82 12.34 1.10
N PRO A 63 -6.11 13.23 0.14
CA PRO A 63 -6.81 12.86 -1.09
C PRO A 63 -6.03 11.86 -1.94
N PRO A 64 -6.70 10.91 -2.63
CA PRO A 64 -6.05 9.87 -3.42
C PRO A 64 -5.00 10.35 -4.43
N PRO A 65 -5.20 11.44 -5.21
CA PRO A 65 -4.17 11.95 -6.11
C PRO A 65 -2.93 12.44 -5.38
N GLU A 66 -3.11 13.18 -4.29
CA GLU A 66 -2.01 13.72 -3.47
C GLU A 66 -1.24 12.59 -2.79
N MET A 67 -1.94 11.63 -2.17
CA MET A 67 -1.34 10.46 -1.56
C MET A 67 -0.50 9.67 -2.57
N THR A 68 -0.96 9.53 -3.81
CA THR A 68 -0.22 8.86 -4.89
C THR A 68 1.08 9.60 -5.23
N TYR A 69 1.05 10.93 -5.34
CA TYR A 69 2.26 11.72 -5.56
C TYR A 69 3.24 11.64 -4.39
N ILE A 70 2.74 11.66 -3.16
CA ILE A 70 3.57 11.51 -1.95
C ILE A 70 4.25 10.14 -1.95
N ALA A 71 3.50 9.06 -2.18
CA ALA A 71 4.02 7.70 -2.23
C ALA A 71 5.10 7.55 -3.32
N GLY A 72 4.86 8.09 -4.52
CA GLY A 72 5.82 8.07 -5.62
C GLY A 72 7.13 8.80 -5.29
N ARG A 73 7.03 10.02 -4.72
CA ARG A 73 8.22 10.78 -4.29
C ARG A 73 8.98 10.12 -3.17
N ALA A 74 8.28 9.46 -2.23
CA ALA A 74 8.91 8.73 -1.14
C ALA A 74 9.61 7.44 -1.60
N GLY A 75 9.25 6.89 -2.76
CA GLY A 75 9.83 5.66 -3.31
C GLY A 75 9.18 4.39 -2.78
N TYR A 76 7.86 4.43 -2.55
CA TYR A 76 7.03 3.25 -2.35
C TYR A 76 6.88 2.48 -3.68
N ASP A 77 6.62 1.18 -3.59
CA ASP A 77 6.32 0.34 -4.76
C ASP A 77 4.83 0.41 -5.14
N PHE A 78 3.97 0.64 -4.13
CA PHE A 78 2.52 0.67 -4.26
C PHE A 78 1.88 1.76 -3.39
N VAL A 79 0.62 2.03 -3.67
CA VAL A 79 -0.27 2.83 -2.82
C VAL A 79 -1.57 2.06 -2.58
N SER A 80 -2.12 2.17 -1.37
CA SER A 80 -3.43 1.64 -1.00
C SER A 80 -4.40 2.81 -0.86
N LEU A 81 -5.58 2.70 -1.46
CA LEU A 81 -6.56 3.78 -1.51
C LEU A 81 -7.86 3.40 -0.82
N ARG A 82 -8.60 4.41 -0.31
CA ARG A 82 -9.92 4.19 0.28
C ARG A 82 -11.03 4.87 -0.55
N PRO A 83 -11.48 4.24 -1.64
CA PRO A 83 -12.67 4.70 -2.36
C PRO A 83 -13.97 4.37 -1.61
N ILE A 84 -13.97 3.39 -0.72
CA ILE A 84 -15.14 2.95 0.06
C ILE A 84 -15.31 3.87 1.26
N TYR A 85 -16.28 4.80 1.19
CA TYR A 85 -16.57 5.69 2.28
C TYR A 85 -17.26 4.96 3.44
N MET A 86 -16.70 5.03 4.64
CA MET A 86 -17.20 4.33 5.82
C MET A 86 -18.17 5.17 6.66
N GLY A 87 -18.22 6.49 6.45
CA GLY A 87 -19.08 7.40 7.23
C GLY A 87 -18.61 7.59 8.68
N LEU A 88 -17.32 7.45 8.96
CA LEU A 88 -16.77 7.68 10.29
C LEU A 88 -16.75 9.19 10.61
N PRO A 89 -16.88 9.58 11.91
CA PRO A 89 -16.78 10.97 12.30
C PRO A 89 -15.48 11.62 11.78
N GLY A 90 -15.62 12.73 11.02
CA GLY A 90 -14.49 13.45 10.46
C GLY A 90 -13.81 12.80 9.25
N GLU A 91 -14.31 11.67 8.77
CA GLU A 91 -13.80 11.04 7.55
C GLU A 91 -14.16 11.87 6.31
N PRO A 92 -13.18 12.26 5.49
CA PRO A 92 -13.47 12.88 4.21
C PRO A 92 -14.01 11.83 3.23
N ASN A 93 -15.02 12.19 2.45
CA ASN A 93 -15.56 11.31 1.43
C ASN A 93 -14.72 11.41 0.16
N PHE A 94 -13.93 10.37 -0.10
CA PHE A 94 -13.12 10.20 -1.31
C PHE A 94 -13.67 9.10 -2.23
N ASP A 95 -14.97 8.90 -2.23
CA ASP A 95 -15.62 7.98 -3.16
C ASP A 95 -15.32 8.38 -4.61
N LEU A 96 -14.44 7.61 -5.22
CA LEU A 96 -13.99 7.82 -6.59
C LEU A 96 -15.05 7.39 -7.62
N SER A 97 -15.99 6.52 -7.22
CA SER A 97 -17.10 6.10 -8.09
C SER A 97 -18.09 7.24 -8.32
N ALA A 98 -18.29 8.08 -7.32
CA ALA A 98 -19.14 9.25 -7.37
C ALA A 98 -18.38 10.55 -7.79
N ASN A 99 -17.04 10.50 -7.89
CA ASN A 99 -16.21 11.67 -8.22
C ASN A 99 -15.32 11.44 -9.46
N PRO A 100 -15.86 11.56 -10.70
CA PRO A 100 -15.09 11.33 -11.92
C PRO A 100 -13.89 12.26 -12.10
N GLN A 101 -13.92 13.46 -11.54
CA GLN A 101 -12.80 14.39 -11.60
C GLN A 101 -11.63 13.88 -10.75
N MET A 102 -11.89 13.51 -9.51
CA MET A 102 -10.86 12.96 -8.60
C MET A 102 -10.33 11.62 -9.14
N LEU A 103 -11.18 10.78 -9.72
CA LEU A 103 -10.76 9.54 -10.38
C LEU A 103 -9.76 9.83 -11.53
N ARG A 104 -10.04 10.79 -12.40
CA ARG A 104 -9.10 11.19 -13.47
C ARG A 104 -7.79 11.73 -12.91
N GLN A 105 -7.84 12.55 -11.85
CA GLN A 105 -6.65 13.08 -11.19
C GLN A 105 -5.81 11.95 -10.56
N THR A 106 -6.45 10.95 -9.93
CA THR A 106 -5.78 9.77 -9.37
C THR A 106 -5.10 8.95 -10.47
N LYS A 107 -5.77 8.71 -11.60
CA LYS A 107 -5.16 8.04 -12.76
C LYS A 107 -3.96 8.80 -13.32
N THR A 108 -4.07 10.13 -13.40
CA THR A 108 -2.94 10.97 -13.83
C THR A 108 -1.75 10.87 -12.86
N ALA A 109 -2.01 10.86 -11.56
CA ALA A 109 -0.97 10.69 -10.54
C ALA A 109 -0.30 9.33 -10.63
N LEU A 110 -1.07 8.24 -10.79
CA LEU A 110 -0.54 6.89 -10.99
C LEU A 110 0.33 6.81 -12.25
N ALA A 111 -0.15 7.36 -13.38
CA ALA A 111 0.61 7.38 -14.63
C ALA A 111 1.91 8.19 -14.51
N SER A 112 1.87 9.33 -13.80
CA SER A 112 3.04 10.22 -13.63
C SER A 112 4.09 9.64 -12.70
N THR A 113 3.68 8.86 -11.70
CA THR A 113 4.59 8.26 -10.71
C THR A 113 5.05 6.86 -11.07
N GLY A 114 4.34 6.18 -11.97
CA GLY A 114 4.55 4.76 -12.27
C GLY A 114 4.09 3.81 -11.18
N LEU A 115 3.46 4.34 -10.12
CA LEU A 115 2.92 3.52 -9.03
C LEU A 115 1.73 2.68 -9.48
N LYS A 116 1.51 1.59 -8.74
CA LYS A 116 0.34 0.72 -8.88
C LYS A 116 -0.48 0.79 -7.60
N VAL A 117 -1.80 0.68 -7.74
CA VAL A 117 -2.66 0.46 -6.57
C VAL A 117 -2.50 -0.99 -6.15
N HIS A 118 -2.15 -1.21 -4.88
CA HIS A 118 -2.02 -2.55 -4.30
C HIS A 118 -3.38 -3.10 -3.90
N ASP A 119 -4.05 -2.37 -3.05
CA ASP A 119 -5.35 -2.72 -2.49
C ASP A 119 -6.23 -1.49 -2.34
N ILE A 120 -7.52 -1.75 -2.15
CA ILE A 120 -8.50 -0.75 -1.73
C ILE A 120 -9.13 -1.19 -0.40
N GLU A 121 -9.61 -0.22 0.36
CA GLU A 121 -10.20 -0.44 1.67
C GLU A 121 -11.46 0.42 1.87
N LEU A 122 -12.39 0.11 2.71
CA LEU A 122 -12.56 -1.08 3.50
C LEU A 122 -13.98 -1.61 3.30
N ALA A 123 -14.14 -2.82 2.74
CA ALA A 123 -15.43 -3.48 2.61
C ALA A 123 -15.81 -4.13 3.95
N ARG A 124 -16.47 -3.37 4.83
CA ARG A 124 -16.85 -3.81 6.17
C ARG A 124 -18.12 -4.64 6.15
N VAL A 125 -18.09 -5.80 6.80
CA VAL A 125 -19.27 -6.64 7.04
C VAL A 125 -19.81 -6.35 8.45
N ALA A 126 -20.91 -5.61 8.52
CA ALA A 126 -21.61 -5.27 9.76
C ALA A 126 -23.08 -5.65 9.64
N ASP A 127 -23.86 -5.53 10.73
CA ASP A 127 -25.30 -5.82 10.71
C ASP A 127 -26.00 -5.03 9.59
N GLY A 128 -26.74 -5.75 8.74
CA GLY A 128 -27.48 -5.17 7.61
C GLY A 128 -26.63 -4.76 6.40
N THR A 129 -25.34 -5.11 6.35
CA THR A 129 -24.51 -4.90 5.17
C THR A 129 -25.07 -5.66 3.97
N ASP A 130 -25.25 -4.94 2.86
CA ASP A 130 -25.49 -5.53 1.53
C ASP A 130 -24.20 -5.40 0.71
N PRO A 131 -23.46 -6.49 0.45
CA PRO A 131 -22.19 -6.45 -0.27
C PRO A 131 -22.30 -5.89 -1.69
N LYS A 132 -23.48 -5.96 -2.31
CA LYS A 132 -23.69 -5.42 -3.66
C LYS A 132 -23.53 -3.91 -3.73
N LYS A 133 -23.68 -3.22 -2.59
CA LYS A 133 -23.46 -1.77 -2.51
C LYS A 133 -22.00 -1.36 -2.69
N TYR A 134 -21.06 -2.29 -2.53
CA TYR A 134 -19.63 -2.04 -2.79
C TYR A 134 -19.23 -2.18 -4.26
N LEU A 135 -20.12 -2.66 -5.13
CA LEU A 135 -19.79 -2.92 -6.54
C LEU A 135 -19.17 -1.71 -7.26
N PRO A 136 -19.72 -0.48 -7.15
CA PRO A 136 -19.14 0.68 -7.84
C PRO A 136 -17.70 0.98 -7.42
N GLU A 137 -17.39 0.87 -6.13
CA GLU A 137 -16.04 1.13 -5.60
C GLU A 137 -15.08 -0.02 -5.93
N LEU A 138 -15.57 -1.27 -5.99
CA LEU A 138 -14.80 -2.42 -6.45
C LEU A 138 -14.43 -2.29 -7.94
N GLU A 139 -15.38 -1.86 -8.79
CA GLU A 139 -15.14 -1.59 -10.20
C GLU A 139 -14.07 -0.49 -10.39
N VAL A 140 -14.17 0.60 -9.64
CA VAL A 140 -13.15 1.66 -9.63
C VAL A 140 -11.81 1.14 -9.14
N GLY A 141 -11.79 0.32 -8.09
CA GLY A 141 -10.57 -0.32 -7.61
C GLY A 141 -9.90 -1.18 -8.68
N ALA A 142 -10.68 -2.00 -9.38
CA ALA A 142 -10.21 -2.81 -10.50
C ALA A 142 -9.71 -1.94 -11.68
N GLU A 143 -10.42 -0.86 -12.00
CA GLU A 143 -10.04 0.10 -13.04
C GLU A 143 -8.70 0.80 -12.72
N LEU A 144 -8.43 1.08 -11.44
CA LEU A 144 -7.16 1.63 -10.96
C LEU A 144 -6.04 0.56 -10.86
N GLY A 145 -6.37 -0.70 -11.13
CA GLY A 145 -5.43 -1.82 -11.14
C GLY A 145 -5.16 -2.48 -9.79
N ALA A 146 -5.99 -2.21 -8.78
CA ALA A 146 -5.93 -2.90 -7.49
C ALA A 146 -6.02 -4.43 -7.68
N LYS A 147 -5.43 -5.15 -6.73
CA LYS A 147 -5.46 -6.62 -6.70
C LYS A 147 -6.25 -7.15 -5.50
N HIS A 148 -6.30 -6.38 -4.44
CA HIS A 148 -6.87 -6.81 -3.18
C HIS A 148 -7.88 -5.78 -2.66
N VAL A 149 -8.84 -6.29 -1.89
CA VAL A 149 -9.80 -5.48 -1.12
C VAL A 149 -9.67 -5.91 0.33
N ILE A 150 -9.47 -4.97 1.22
CA ILE A 150 -9.48 -5.24 2.67
C ILE A 150 -10.92 -5.34 3.13
N SER A 151 -11.22 -6.39 3.91
CA SER A 151 -12.50 -6.58 4.58
C SER A 151 -12.32 -6.90 6.05
N SER A 152 -13.28 -6.50 6.89
CA SER A 152 -13.34 -6.85 8.30
C SER A 152 -14.77 -7.10 8.74
N ILE A 153 -14.95 -7.94 9.78
CA ILE A 153 -16.28 -8.41 10.21
C ILE A 153 -16.65 -7.83 11.58
N TRP A 154 -17.79 -7.14 11.63
CA TRP A 154 -18.27 -6.38 12.78
C TRP A 154 -19.63 -6.86 13.31
N THR A 155 -20.27 -7.83 12.64
CA THR A 155 -21.49 -8.48 13.13
C THR A 155 -21.16 -9.70 13.98
N ASN A 156 -21.96 -9.95 15.02
CA ASN A 156 -21.87 -11.17 15.83
C ASN A 156 -22.69 -12.32 15.25
N ASP A 157 -23.54 -12.07 14.25
CA ASP A 157 -24.26 -13.12 13.51
C ASP A 157 -23.29 -13.83 12.58
N ARG A 158 -22.84 -15.01 12.98
CA ARG A 158 -21.84 -15.81 12.26
C ARG A 158 -22.36 -16.34 10.92
N VAL A 159 -23.66 -16.62 10.81
CA VAL A 159 -24.27 -17.10 9.56
C VAL A 159 -24.33 -15.94 8.58
N PHE A 160 -24.87 -14.81 8.98
CA PHE A 160 -24.90 -13.60 8.17
C PHE A 160 -23.49 -13.15 7.75
N ALA A 161 -22.51 -13.19 8.66
CA ALA A 161 -21.13 -12.84 8.38
C ALA A 161 -20.53 -13.70 7.26
N ALA A 162 -20.73 -15.02 7.33
CA ALA A 162 -20.22 -15.95 6.33
C ALA A 162 -20.88 -15.74 4.96
N GLU A 163 -22.22 -15.62 4.93
CA GLU A 163 -22.97 -15.37 3.68
C GLU A 163 -22.58 -14.04 3.04
N CYS A 164 -22.45 -12.99 3.84
CA CYS A 164 -22.06 -11.65 3.38
C CYS A 164 -20.63 -11.65 2.83
N PHE A 165 -19.71 -12.32 3.51
CA PHE A 165 -18.31 -12.46 3.06
C PHE A 165 -18.22 -13.26 1.76
N ASP A 166 -18.98 -14.34 1.63
CA ASP A 166 -19.07 -15.15 0.40
C ASP A 166 -19.59 -14.32 -0.77
N GLN A 167 -20.67 -13.55 -0.57
CA GLN A 167 -21.21 -12.65 -1.59
C GLN A 167 -20.18 -11.58 -2.00
N LEU A 168 -19.43 -11.02 -1.05
CA LEU A 168 -18.36 -10.06 -1.35
C LEU A 168 -17.28 -10.70 -2.22
N CYS A 169 -16.86 -11.92 -1.92
CA CYS A 169 -15.91 -12.68 -2.75
C CYS A 169 -16.46 -12.92 -4.16
N ASP A 170 -17.73 -13.31 -4.27
CA ASP A 170 -18.39 -13.60 -5.56
C ASP A 170 -18.50 -12.33 -6.43
N ILE A 171 -18.77 -11.17 -5.86
CA ILE A 171 -18.82 -9.88 -6.56
C ILE A 171 -17.41 -9.43 -7.00
N ALA A 172 -16.41 -9.64 -6.17
CA ALA A 172 -15.03 -9.24 -6.45
C ALA A 172 -14.33 -10.11 -7.50
N LYS A 173 -14.71 -11.40 -7.59
CA LYS A 173 -14.05 -12.39 -8.45
C LYS A 173 -14.04 -12.01 -9.94
N PRO A 174 -15.16 -11.63 -10.59
CA PRO A 174 -15.16 -11.24 -12.00
C PRO A 174 -14.34 -9.99 -12.30
N LEU A 175 -14.08 -9.16 -11.28
CA LEU A 175 -13.22 -7.97 -11.37
C LEU A 175 -11.73 -8.30 -11.19
N GLY A 176 -11.38 -9.56 -10.96
CA GLY A 176 -10.01 -9.98 -10.70
C GLY A 176 -9.46 -9.55 -9.34
N LEU A 177 -10.36 -9.25 -8.39
CA LEU A 177 -10.01 -8.83 -7.03
C LEU A 177 -10.08 -10.01 -6.06
N THR A 178 -9.18 -10.01 -5.09
CA THR A 178 -9.22 -10.92 -3.93
C THR A 178 -9.66 -10.16 -2.68
N ILE A 179 -10.33 -10.85 -1.76
CA ILE A 179 -10.74 -10.28 -0.47
C ILE A 179 -9.75 -10.72 0.59
N SER A 180 -9.10 -9.75 1.25
CA SER A 180 -8.18 -9.98 2.36
C SER A 180 -8.89 -9.67 3.67
N LEU A 181 -9.24 -10.73 4.43
CA LEU A 181 -9.94 -10.60 5.71
C LEU A 181 -8.97 -10.20 6.81
N GLU A 182 -9.14 -9.01 7.31
CA GLU A 182 -8.44 -8.50 8.48
C GLU A 182 -9.19 -8.84 9.77
N PHE A 183 -8.51 -9.46 10.73
CA PHE A 183 -9.03 -9.55 12.11
C PHE A 183 -8.62 -8.30 12.87
N VAL A 184 -9.61 -7.67 13.52
CA VAL A 184 -9.45 -6.38 14.19
C VAL A 184 -9.78 -6.54 15.67
N THR A 185 -8.85 -6.21 16.56
CA THR A 185 -8.92 -6.47 18.01
C THR A 185 -10.23 -6.03 18.68
N PHE A 186 -10.87 -5.00 18.14
CA PHE A 186 -12.13 -4.44 18.66
C PHE A 186 -13.35 -4.65 17.73
N ALA A 187 -13.20 -5.50 16.69
CA ALA A 187 -14.32 -5.95 15.85
C ALA A 187 -14.93 -7.25 16.37
N SER A 188 -15.84 -7.88 15.63
CA SER A 188 -16.43 -9.18 15.99
C SER A 188 -15.54 -10.36 15.60
N VAL A 189 -14.72 -10.25 14.54
CA VAL A 189 -13.62 -11.17 14.24
C VAL A 189 -12.34 -10.51 14.73
N LYS A 190 -11.81 -10.99 15.87
CA LYS A 190 -10.73 -10.34 16.63
C LYS A 190 -9.39 -11.03 16.53
N THR A 191 -9.39 -12.32 16.21
CA THR A 191 -8.21 -13.18 16.26
C THR A 191 -7.96 -13.86 14.92
N LEU A 192 -6.72 -14.25 14.69
CA LEU A 192 -6.36 -15.04 13.50
C LEU A 192 -7.21 -16.30 13.38
N ARG A 193 -7.46 -17.02 14.50
CA ARG A 193 -8.27 -18.24 14.48
C ARG A 193 -9.69 -17.98 14.00
N GLU A 194 -10.34 -16.94 14.50
CA GLU A 194 -11.69 -16.56 14.05
C GLU A 194 -11.71 -16.18 12.56
N ALA A 195 -10.69 -15.48 12.06
CA ALA A 195 -10.57 -15.17 10.64
C ALA A 195 -10.38 -16.45 9.80
N LEU A 196 -9.55 -17.40 10.26
CA LEU A 196 -9.36 -18.68 9.59
C LEU A 196 -10.63 -19.51 9.56
N ASP A 197 -11.47 -19.47 10.60
CA ASP A 197 -12.75 -20.17 10.63
C ASP A 197 -13.70 -19.62 9.55
N VAL A 198 -13.76 -18.30 9.36
CA VAL A 198 -14.53 -17.67 8.26
C VAL A 198 -13.99 -18.11 6.90
N LEU A 199 -12.69 -18.00 6.68
CA LEU A 199 -12.06 -18.34 5.40
C LEU A 199 -12.23 -19.80 5.02
N LYS A 200 -12.13 -20.73 5.98
CA LYS A 200 -12.34 -22.17 5.79
C LYS A 200 -13.79 -22.49 5.47
N ALA A 201 -14.74 -21.78 6.10
CA ALA A 201 -16.18 -21.97 5.84
C ALA A 201 -16.57 -21.45 4.44
N SER A 202 -15.98 -20.35 4.00
CA SER A 202 -16.29 -19.68 2.72
C SER A 202 -16.05 -20.56 1.48
N ARG A 203 -15.03 -21.39 1.48
CA ARG A 203 -14.62 -22.20 0.31
C ARG A 203 -14.40 -21.38 -0.97
N ARG A 204 -14.24 -20.06 -0.88
CA ARG A 204 -13.89 -19.21 -2.03
C ARG A 204 -12.39 -19.21 -2.24
N THR A 205 -11.96 -19.11 -3.53
CA THR A 205 -10.55 -19.16 -3.92
C THR A 205 -9.91 -17.79 -4.05
N ASN A 206 -10.71 -16.73 -4.08
CA ASN A 206 -10.27 -15.34 -4.17
C ASN A 206 -10.37 -14.64 -2.81
N CYS A 207 -9.96 -15.31 -1.74
CA CYS A 207 -9.87 -14.72 -0.41
C CYS A 207 -8.60 -15.19 0.31
N GLY A 208 -8.24 -14.44 1.35
CA GLY A 208 -7.11 -14.74 2.21
C GLY A 208 -7.17 -13.91 3.48
N VAL A 209 -6.12 -14.00 4.29
CA VAL A 209 -6.03 -13.28 5.56
C VAL A 209 -5.08 -12.08 5.44
N LEU A 210 -5.46 -10.97 6.02
CA LEU A 210 -4.57 -9.84 6.28
C LEU A 210 -4.11 -9.90 7.74
N VAL A 211 -2.80 -10.02 7.92
CA VAL A 211 -2.16 -9.91 9.23
C VAL A 211 -1.68 -8.48 9.42
N ASP A 212 -2.37 -7.75 10.28
CA ASP A 212 -1.93 -6.45 10.78
C ASP A 212 -1.09 -6.66 12.06
N MET A 213 0.11 -6.06 12.12
CA MET A 213 1.05 -6.25 13.23
C MET A 213 0.47 -5.77 14.57
N LEU A 214 -0.28 -4.65 14.56
CA LEU A 214 -0.93 -4.15 15.77
C LEU A 214 -2.01 -5.13 16.22
N HIS A 215 -2.93 -5.51 15.34
CA HIS A 215 -4.04 -6.39 15.70
C HIS A 215 -3.58 -7.77 16.10
N PHE A 216 -2.54 -8.30 15.44
CA PHE A 216 -1.88 -9.55 15.86
C PHE A 216 -1.38 -9.46 17.30
N SER A 217 -0.64 -8.41 17.63
CA SER A 217 -0.09 -8.19 18.96
C SER A 217 -1.18 -7.96 20.02
N ARG A 218 -2.16 -7.09 19.73
CA ARG A 218 -3.21 -6.69 20.68
C ARG A 218 -4.22 -7.80 20.93
N SER A 219 -4.45 -8.67 19.97
CA SER A 219 -5.25 -9.89 20.13
C SER A 219 -4.46 -11.04 20.76
N ARG A 220 -3.17 -10.83 21.08
CA ARG A 220 -2.29 -11.83 21.69
C ARG A 220 -2.27 -13.15 20.92
N VAL A 221 -2.24 -13.05 19.58
CA VAL A 221 -2.20 -14.23 18.71
C VAL A 221 -0.87 -14.96 18.90
N PRO A 222 -0.88 -16.26 19.20
CA PRO A 222 0.35 -17.04 19.29
C PRO A 222 1.07 -17.11 17.94
N LEU A 223 2.39 -16.89 17.92
CA LEU A 223 3.19 -16.98 16.68
C LEU A 223 3.03 -18.34 15.97
N ALA A 224 2.81 -19.41 16.74
CA ALA A 224 2.62 -20.76 16.20
C ALA A 224 1.34 -20.88 15.34
N ASP A 225 0.33 -20.04 15.57
CA ASP A 225 -0.93 -20.07 14.80
C ASP A 225 -0.73 -19.64 13.35
N LEU A 226 0.33 -18.88 13.03
CA LEU A 226 0.68 -18.52 11.65
C LEU A 226 0.99 -19.75 10.77
N ALA A 227 1.46 -20.85 11.37
CA ALA A 227 1.72 -22.11 10.65
C ALA A 227 0.43 -22.81 10.18
N GLN A 228 -0.73 -22.42 10.69
CA GLN A 228 -2.03 -22.96 10.29
C GLN A 228 -2.61 -22.27 9.03
N VAL A 229 -2.00 -21.16 8.60
CA VAL A 229 -2.45 -20.37 7.46
C VAL A 229 -1.86 -20.94 6.17
N PRO A 230 -2.67 -21.34 5.17
CA PRO A 230 -2.17 -21.68 3.85
C PRO A 230 -1.33 -20.52 3.27
N ARG A 231 -0.19 -20.84 2.69
CA ARG A 231 0.76 -19.81 2.20
C ARG A 231 0.13 -18.88 1.16
N GLU A 232 -0.76 -19.40 0.33
CA GLU A 232 -1.50 -18.68 -0.70
C GLU A 232 -2.54 -17.71 -0.15
N TRP A 233 -2.89 -17.79 1.14
CA TRP A 233 -3.81 -16.85 1.78
C TRP A 233 -3.14 -15.57 2.28
N PHE A 234 -1.80 -15.53 2.29
CA PHE A 234 -1.06 -14.31 2.58
C PHE A 234 -0.89 -13.49 1.30
N HIS A 235 -1.69 -12.46 1.11
CA HIS A 235 -1.54 -11.56 -0.02
C HIS A 235 -0.55 -10.42 0.28
N PHE A 236 -0.64 -9.85 1.46
CA PHE A 236 0.22 -8.81 2.04
C PHE A 236 0.01 -8.73 3.54
N VAL A 237 0.74 -7.84 4.21
CA VAL A 237 0.61 -7.58 5.66
C VAL A 237 0.56 -6.09 5.91
N HIS A 238 -0.12 -5.67 6.99
CA HIS A 238 0.00 -4.32 7.51
C HIS A 238 1.19 -4.23 8.47
N LEU A 239 2.14 -3.35 8.15
CA LEU A 239 3.38 -3.16 8.89
C LEU A 239 3.33 -1.86 9.70
N CYS A 240 3.39 -1.99 11.01
CA CYS A 240 3.54 -0.91 11.97
C CYS A 240 4.18 -1.44 13.24
N ASP A 241 4.37 -0.58 14.22
CA ASP A 241 4.77 -0.95 15.57
C ASP A 241 3.86 -0.27 16.60
N ALA A 242 4.02 -0.62 17.87
CA ALA A 242 3.28 0.00 18.97
C ALA A 242 4.00 -0.22 20.30
N THR A 243 3.64 0.56 21.31
CA THR A 243 4.19 0.45 22.67
C THR A 243 3.98 -0.93 23.27
N ALA A 244 4.78 -1.31 24.28
CA ALA A 244 4.64 -2.58 24.98
C ALA A 244 3.32 -2.72 25.74
N ALA A 245 2.79 -1.61 26.24
CA ALA A 245 1.51 -1.59 26.96
C ALA A 245 0.36 -1.89 26.01
N ILE A 246 -0.45 -2.89 26.35
CA ILE A 246 -1.66 -3.24 25.61
C ILE A 246 -2.82 -2.51 26.28
N PRO A 247 -3.53 -1.64 25.58
CA PRO A 247 -4.72 -0.98 26.10
C PRO A 247 -5.79 -1.99 26.53
N THR A 248 -6.58 -1.62 27.55
CA THR A 248 -7.60 -2.51 28.14
C THR A 248 -9.03 -2.15 27.76
N THR A 249 -9.24 -0.92 27.26
CA THR A 249 -10.57 -0.47 26.80
C THR A 249 -10.64 -0.44 25.26
N THR A 250 -11.84 -0.57 24.73
CA THR A 250 -12.10 -0.48 23.30
C THR A 250 -11.73 0.90 22.74
N GLU A 251 -11.98 1.96 23.50
CA GLU A 251 -11.69 3.34 23.15
C GLU A 251 -10.18 3.54 22.98
N GLU A 252 -9.39 3.07 23.92
CA GLU A 252 -7.91 3.16 23.87
C GLU A 252 -7.32 2.30 22.75
N LEU A 253 -7.84 1.07 22.56
CA LEU A 253 -7.43 0.21 21.44
C LEU A 253 -7.74 0.87 20.10
N THR A 254 -8.91 1.49 19.96
CA THR A 254 -9.32 2.20 18.75
C THR A 254 -8.43 3.42 18.49
N ARG A 255 -8.16 4.21 19.53
CA ARG A 255 -7.28 5.38 19.45
C ARG A 255 -5.86 4.97 19.05
N GLN A 256 -5.30 3.95 19.70
CA GLN A 256 -3.98 3.43 19.36
C GLN A 256 -3.92 2.94 17.89
N ALA A 257 -4.95 2.23 17.43
CA ALA A 257 -4.99 1.70 16.07
C ALA A 257 -5.11 2.78 14.99
N ARG A 258 -5.77 3.91 15.29
CA ARG A 258 -6.08 4.95 14.30
C ARG A 258 -5.24 6.21 14.39
N GLU A 259 -4.54 6.43 15.52
CA GLU A 259 -3.93 7.73 15.81
C GLU A 259 -2.53 7.65 16.43
N GLU A 260 -2.07 6.46 16.91
CA GLU A 260 -0.87 6.38 17.75
C GLU A 260 0.04 5.19 17.41
N ARG A 261 -0.04 4.66 16.19
CA ARG A 261 0.89 3.60 15.78
C ARG A 261 2.30 4.17 15.64
N LEU A 262 3.29 3.35 15.94
CA LEU A 262 4.69 3.70 15.81
C LEU A 262 5.26 3.20 14.48
N TYR A 263 6.38 3.76 14.07
CA TYR A 263 7.12 3.25 12.92
C TYR A 263 7.75 1.89 13.25
N PRO A 264 7.93 1.01 12.26
CA PRO A 264 8.56 -0.29 12.47
C PRO A 264 9.92 -0.17 13.16
N GLY A 265 10.06 -0.83 14.31
CA GLY A 265 11.26 -0.84 15.14
C GLY A 265 11.33 0.24 16.22
N GLU A 266 10.32 1.08 16.37
CA GLU A 266 10.23 2.05 17.47
C GLU A 266 9.48 1.52 18.69
N GLY A 267 8.77 0.42 18.55
CA GLY A 267 7.91 -0.15 19.60
C GLY A 267 8.40 -1.48 20.12
N ALA A 268 7.45 -2.32 20.50
CA ALA A 268 7.71 -3.59 21.16
C ALA A 268 6.98 -4.78 20.51
N ILE A 269 6.42 -4.63 19.33
CA ILE A 269 5.82 -5.75 18.60
C ILE A 269 6.96 -6.62 18.04
N ASP A 270 6.88 -7.93 18.23
CA ASP A 270 7.85 -8.87 17.65
C ASP A 270 7.61 -9.07 16.14
N ILE A 271 7.76 -7.97 15.40
CA ILE A 271 7.57 -7.91 13.94
C ILE A 271 8.48 -8.91 13.23
N ALA A 272 9.72 -9.03 13.68
CA ALA A 272 10.72 -9.93 13.06
C ALA A 272 10.25 -11.38 13.07
N SER A 273 9.79 -11.88 14.21
CA SER A 273 9.28 -13.25 14.34
C SER A 273 8.00 -13.50 13.52
N ILE A 274 7.13 -12.49 13.37
CA ILE A 274 5.94 -12.59 12.51
C ILE A 274 6.38 -12.69 11.05
N LEU A 275 7.25 -11.76 10.59
CA LEU A 275 7.71 -11.71 9.19
C LEU A 275 8.51 -12.95 8.77
N GLN A 276 9.19 -13.63 9.71
CA GLN A 276 9.90 -14.88 9.44
C GLN A 276 8.98 -16.09 9.21
N ARG A 277 7.72 -16.01 9.68
CA ARG A 277 6.75 -17.12 9.58
C ARG A 277 5.78 -17.00 8.41
N ILE A 278 5.77 -15.86 7.75
CA ILE A 278 4.90 -15.59 6.59
C ILE A 278 5.73 -15.54 5.31
N PRO A 279 5.13 -15.79 4.13
CA PRO A 279 5.81 -15.64 2.85
C PRO A 279 6.37 -14.22 2.64
N ASN A 280 7.31 -14.09 1.71
CA ASN A 280 7.82 -12.77 1.34
C ASN A 280 6.80 -12.00 0.47
N VAL A 281 5.71 -11.57 1.10
CA VAL A 281 4.64 -10.76 0.50
C VAL A 281 4.91 -9.27 0.74
N PRO A 282 4.27 -8.35 -0.01
CA PRO A 282 4.39 -6.92 0.24
C PRO A 282 4.01 -6.52 1.66
N CYS A 283 4.68 -5.50 2.19
CA CYS A 283 4.32 -4.83 3.42
C CYS A 283 3.60 -3.52 3.11
N SER A 284 2.32 -3.43 3.41
CA SER A 284 1.58 -2.17 3.39
C SER A 284 1.81 -1.47 4.73
N ILE A 285 2.49 -0.32 4.69
CA ILE A 285 2.83 0.41 5.91
C ILE A 285 1.57 1.13 6.38
N GLU A 286 1.05 0.71 7.54
CA GLU A 286 -0.12 1.28 8.16
C GLU A 286 0.22 1.81 9.55
N ALA A 287 0.78 3.03 9.58
CA ALA A 287 1.25 3.68 10.79
C ALA A 287 0.60 5.06 11.01
N PRO A 288 -0.75 5.12 11.16
CA PRO A 288 -1.43 6.38 11.46
C PRO A 288 -0.95 6.94 12.79
N HIS A 289 -0.53 8.22 12.77
CA HIS A 289 -0.08 8.92 13.97
C HIS A 289 -0.46 10.41 13.89
N ALA A 290 -1.62 10.74 14.44
CA ALA A 290 -2.23 12.08 14.31
C ALA A 290 -1.30 13.23 14.72
N ALA A 291 -0.58 13.08 15.84
CA ALA A 291 0.34 14.11 16.33
C ALA A 291 1.52 14.33 15.36
N ARG A 292 2.12 13.25 14.82
CA ARG A 292 3.23 13.35 13.85
C ARG A 292 2.77 13.98 12.54
N VAL A 293 1.61 13.57 12.03
CA VAL A 293 1.05 14.17 10.81
C VAL A 293 0.78 15.66 11.02
N LYS A 294 0.26 16.05 12.16
CA LYS A 294 0.04 17.47 12.51
C LYS A 294 1.34 18.27 12.58
N GLU A 295 2.40 17.66 13.11
CA GLU A 295 3.72 18.32 13.29
C GLU A 295 4.49 18.46 11.98
N MET A 296 4.58 17.38 11.19
CA MET A 296 5.48 17.32 10.05
C MET A 296 4.79 17.24 8.67
N GLY A 297 3.47 17.06 8.63
CA GLY A 297 2.68 16.90 7.41
C GLY A 297 2.77 15.50 6.80
N PHE A 298 1.91 15.24 5.82
CA PHE A 298 1.78 13.94 5.16
C PHE A 298 3.08 13.48 4.48
N THR A 299 3.74 14.37 3.78
CA THR A 299 4.93 14.03 2.99
C THR A 299 6.06 13.49 3.86
N GLU A 300 6.45 14.23 4.87
CA GLU A 300 7.55 13.84 5.78
C GLU A 300 7.18 12.59 6.57
N HIS A 301 5.92 12.47 7.02
CA HIS A 301 5.45 11.28 7.73
C HIS A 301 5.58 10.03 6.84
N ALA A 302 5.14 10.09 5.58
CA ALA A 302 5.28 8.97 4.63
C ALA A 302 6.74 8.57 4.38
N PHE A 303 7.64 9.55 4.23
CA PHE A 303 9.08 9.29 4.07
C PHE A 303 9.66 8.56 5.27
N ARG A 304 9.40 9.05 6.48
CA ARG A 304 9.89 8.41 7.73
C ARG A 304 9.34 7.01 7.94
N CYS A 305 8.07 6.79 7.62
CA CYS A 305 7.47 5.46 7.65
C CYS A 305 8.24 4.48 6.76
N LEU A 306 8.51 4.87 5.51
CA LEU A 306 9.21 4.00 4.57
C LEU A 306 10.68 3.78 4.95
N GLU A 307 11.36 4.81 5.41
CA GLU A 307 12.75 4.73 5.87
C GLU A 307 12.88 3.75 7.04
N ALA A 308 12.02 3.89 8.05
CA ALA A 308 11.98 3.01 9.21
C ALA A 308 11.68 1.55 8.80
N ALA A 309 10.70 1.34 7.91
CA ALA A 309 10.35 0.01 7.42
C ALA A 309 11.50 -0.64 6.64
N LYS A 310 12.15 0.09 5.73
CA LYS A 310 13.32 -0.40 4.98
C LYS A 310 14.48 -0.76 5.92
N LYS A 311 14.77 0.12 6.89
CA LYS A 311 15.81 -0.11 7.89
C LYS A 311 15.51 -1.34 8.74
N PHE A 312 14.26 -1.49 9.20
CA PHE A 312 13.84 -2.64 10.01
C PHE A 312 13.97 -3.95 9.24
N VAL A 313 13.44 -4.01 8.01
CA VAL A 313 13.49 -5.24 7.19
C VAL A 313 14.93 -5.59 6.80
N ALA A 314 15.78 -4.61 6.53
CA ALA A 314 17.21 -4.84 6.24
C ALA A 314 17.96 -5.41 7.44
N ALA A 315 17.60 -5.01 8.66
CA ALA A 315 18.18 -5.53 9.90
C ALA A 315 17.67 -6.94 10.27
N HIS A 316 16.51 -7.35 9.71
CA HIS A 316 15.87 -8.64 9.99
C HIS A 316 15.55 -9.38 8.68
N PRO A 317 16.58 -9.82 7.93
CA PRO A 317 16.35 -10.50 6.66
C PRO A 317 15.53 -11.77 6.88
N ALA A 318 14.65 -12.07 5.90
CA ALA A 318 13.92 -13.33 5.92
C ALA A 318 14.94 -14.49 5.92
N THR A 319 14.81 -15.42 6.85
CA THR A 319 15.59 -16.67 6.79
C THR A 319 15.21 -17.39 5.49
N ALA A 320 16.21 -17.71 4.67
CA ALA A 320 15.98 -18.53 3.49
C ALA A 320 15.31 -19.83 3.96
N THR A 321 14.03 -19.99 3.63
CA THR A 321 13.33 -21.25 3.85
C THR A 321 13.97 -22.26 2.91
N VAL A 322 14.71 -23.22 3.47
CA VAL A 322 15.25 -24.40 2.77
C VAL A 322 14.10 -25.27 2.28
#